data_31a953a08a4bf1e84987a21b32ca709f
#
_entry.id   31a953a08a4bf1e84987a21b32ca709f
#
_cell.length_a   1.000
_cell.length_b   1.000
_cell.length_c   1.000
_cell.angle_alpha   90.00
_cell.angle_beta   90.00
_cell.angle_gamma   90.00
#
_symmetry.space_group_name_H-M   'P 1'
#
loop_
_entity.id
_entity.type
_entity.pdbx_description
1 polymer ?
#
loop_
_entity_poly.entity_id
_entity_poly.type
_entity_poly.pdbx_seq_one_letter_code
_entity_poly.pdbx_strand_id
1 'polypeptide(L)'
;MNQRPPKPRSSDAPLDHLRVPPHSIEAEQSVLGGLLLDNQAWDRIGDQVAETDFYRDEHRRIFRQIRKLLDSAKPADVVTVAEALDA
;
A
#
# COMPACT_ATOMS: atom_id res chain seq x y z
N MET A 1 -4.99 -31.07 -26.73
CA MET A 1 -4.99 -30.58 -26.50
C MET A 1 -5.18 -29.92 -25.93
N ASN A 2 -5.23 -29.76 -25.57
CA ASN A 2 -5.47 -29.10 -24.96
C ASN A 2 -5.43 -28.37 -24.35
N GLN A 3 -5.40 -27.95 -23.96
CA GLN A 3 -5.37 -27.30 -23.33
C GLN A 3 -5.77 -26.61 -22.81
N ARG A 4 -5.82 -26.35 -22.20
CA ARG A 4 -6.23 -25.65 -21.58
C ARG A 4 -5.98 -24.76 -20.91
N PRO A 5 -6.24 -24.34 -20.58
CA PRO A 5 -5.92 -23.20 -19.97
C PRO A 5 -6.20 -22.99 -18.64
N PRO A 6 -5.93 -22.63 -18.18
CA PRO A 6 -6.18 -22.31 -17.01
C PRO A 6 -7.08 -21.51 -16.33
N LYS A 7 -7.15 -21.65 -16.28
CA LYS A 7 -7.72 -21.08 -15.70
C LYS A 7 -7.99 -20.29 -15.21
N PRO A 8 -8.33 -20.13 -14.89
CA PRO A 8 -8.48 -19.24 -14.35
C PRO A 8 -8.27 -18.88 -13.56
N ARG A 9 -8.16 -19.16 -13.03
CA ARG A 9 -8.17 -18.76 -12.35
C ARG A 9 -8.56 -18.39 -11.79
N SER A 10 -8.58 -18.71 -11.49
CA SER A 10 -9.18 -18.23 -11.14
C SER A 10 -9.46 -17.86 -11.05
N SER A 11 -9.40 -18.17 -10.84
CA SER A 11 -9.97 -17.64 -10.95
C SER A 11 -10.33 -17.38 -11.18
N ASP A 12 -10.26 -17.66 -10.97
CA ASP A 12 -10.81 -17.28 -11.26
C ASP A 12 -11.49 -17.09 -11.09
N ALA A 13 -11.49 -17.15 -10.45
CA ALA A 13 -12.22 -16.78 -10.17
C ALA A 13 -12.80 -16.55 -9.84
N PRO A 14 -12.99 -16.47 -9.40
CA PRO A 14 -13.50 -16.01 -8.96
C PRO A 14 -13.62 -15.42 -8.64
N LEU A 15 -13.52 -15.21 -8.16
CA LEU A 15 -13.66 -14.52 -7.81
C LEU A 15 -13.99 -13.69 -7.99
N ASP A 16 -14.03 -13.48 -8.01
CA ASP A 16 -14.31 -12.49 -8.18
C ASP A 16 -14.98 -11.94 -8.03
N HIS A 17 -15.32 -12.27 -7.37
CA HIS A 17 -15.85 -11.68 -7.04
C HIS A 17 -15.73 -11.18 -6.33
N LEU A 18 -15.81 -11.87 -6.19
CA LEU A 18 -15.49 -11.25 -5.43
C LEU A 18 -14.77 -10.25 -5.67
N ARG A 19 -15.10 -9.73 -5.34
CA ARG A 19 -14.34 -8.79 -5.65
C ARG A 19 -13.83 -7.99 -4.59
N VAL A 20 -13.41 -8.58 -3.49
CA VAL A 20 -12.50 -7.96 -2.55
C VAL A 20 -11.16 -7.95 -3.24
N PRO A 21 -10.53 -6.79 -3.37
CA PRO A 21 -9.21 -6.77 -3.97
C PRO A 21 -8.28 -7.64 -3.15
N PRO A 22 -7.37 -8.36 -3.79
CA PRO A 22 -6.40 -9.11 -3.02
C PRO A 22 -5.61 -8.17 -2.13
N HIS A 23 -5.38 -8.57 -0.90
CA HIS A 23 -4.57 -7.79 0.01
C HIS A 23 -3.50 -8.71 0.58
N SER A 24 -2.36 -8.12 0.89
CA SER A 24 -1.25 -8.83 1.47
C SER A 24 -0.58 -7.91 2.47
N ILE A 25 -0.50 -8.38 3.71
CA ILE A 25 0.16 -7.60 4.75
C ILE A 25 1.60 -7.32 4.38
N GLU A 26 2.29 -8.32 3.81
CA GLU A 26 3.68 -8.13 3.40
C GLU A 26 3.82 -7.11 2.28
N ALA A 27 2.88 -7.12 1.32
CA ALA A 27 2.93 -6.15 0.24
C ALA A 27 2.71 -4.74 0.77
N GLU A 28 1.76 -4.58 1.70
CA GLU A 28 1.51 -3.28 2.31
C GLU A 28 2.73 -2.79 3.09
N GLN A 29 3.35 -3.68 3.86
CA GLN A 29 4.56 -3.35 4.59
C GLN A 29 5.70 -2.96 3.64
N SER A 30 5.80 -3.63 2.51
CA SER A 30 6.84 -3.32 1.53
C SER A 30 6.65 -1.94 0.93
N VAL A 31 5.42 -1.57 0.60
CA VAL A 31 5.13 -0.25 0.06
C VAL A 31 5.47 0.82 1.09
N LEU A 32 4.99 0.65 2.32
CA LEU A 32 5.25 1.64 3.38
C LEU A 32 6.73 1.71 3.71
N GLY A 33 7.40 0.57 3.82
CA GLY A 33 8.83 0.54 4.09
C GLY A 33 9.63 1.20 2.99
N GLY A 34 9.25 0.96 1.72
CA GLY A 34 9.90 1.59 0.60
C GLY A 34 9.78 3.11 0.63
N LEU A 35 8.60 3.61 0.98
CA LEU A 35 8.38 5.05 1.11
C LEU A 35 9.22 5.65 2.24
N LEU A 36 9.33 4.94 3.35
CA LEU A 36 10.11 5.43 4.50
C LEU A 36 11.61 5.43 4.22
N LEU A 37 12.06 4.49 3.39
CA LEU A 37 13.48 4.42 3.02
C LEU A 37 13.84 5.36 1.88
N ASP A 38 12.87 5.69 1.02
CA ASP A 38 13.11 6.54 -0.13
C ASP A 38 11.90 7.42 -0.37
N ASN A 39 11.94 8.62 0.20
CA ASN A 39 10.81 9.54 0.08
C ASN A 39 10.59 9.98 -1.37
N GLN A 40 11.59 9.85 -2.24
CA GLN A 40 11.41 10.21 -3.65
C GLN A 40 10.48 9.24 -4.36
N ALA A 41 10.30 8.02 -3.83
CA ALA A 41 9.31 7.11 -4.38
C ALA A 41 7.91 7.69 -4.31
N TRP A 42 7.65 8.63 -3.40
CA TRP A 42 6.36 9.30 -3.29
C TRP A 42 5.97 9.99 -4.58
N ASP A 43 6.95 10.56 -5.28
CA ASP A 43 6.68 11.27 -6.54
C ASP A 43 6.13 10.33 -7.60
N ARG A 44 6.45 9.04 -7.50
CA ARG A 44 6.02 8.07 -8.49
C ARG A 44 4.71 7.40 -8.10
N ILE A 45 4.48 7.18 -6.83
CA ILE A 45 3.33 6.37 -6.41
C ILE A 45 2.28 7.14 -5.64
N GLY A 46 2.58 8.36 -5.21
CA GLY A 46 1.63 9.13 -4.40
C GLY A 46 0.28 9.37 -5.05
N ASP A 47 0.25 9.44 -6.38
CA ASP A 47 -0.99 9.61 -7.12
C ASP A 47 -1.67 8.28 -7.45
N GLN A 48 -0.97 7.15 -7.25
CA GLN A 48 -1.47 5.84 -7.64
C GLN A 48 -1.99 5.04 -6.46
N VAL A 49 -1.59 5.41 -5.26
CA VAL A 49 -1.95 4.69 -4.04
C VAL A 49 -2.66 5.65 -3.12
N ALA A 50 -3.80 5.22 -2.62
CA ALA A 50 -4.56 6.00 -1.66
C ALA A 50 -4.57 5.27 -0.32
N GLU A 51 -4.83 6.02 0.72
CA GLU A 51 -4.94 5.47 2.07
C GLU A 51 -5.91 4.29 2.12
N THR A 52 -7.01 4.39 1.38
CA THR A 52 -8.04 3.35 1.36
C THR A 52 -7.62 2.08 0.63
N ASP A 53 -6.49 2.12 -0.07
CA ASP A 53 -5.97 0.91 -0.73
C ASP A 53 -5.35 -0.07 0.28
N PHE A 54 -5.05 0.40 1.49
CA PHE A 54 -4.49 -0.47 2.53
C PHE A 54 -5.59 -1.15 3.30
N TYR A 55 -5.43 -2.45 3.49
CA TYR A 55 -6.42 -3.25 4.20
C TYR A 55 -6.32 -3.04 5.71
N ARG A 56 -5.11 -2.97 6.25
CA ARG A 56 -4.89 -2.83 7.69
C ARG A 56 -5.06 -1.38 8.12
N ASP A 57 -5.80 -1.17 9.18
CA ASP A 57 -6.03 0.17 9.69
C ASP A 57 -4.74 0.85 10.10
N GLU A 58 -3.85 0.12 10.75
CA GLU A 58 -2.57 0.70 11.14
C GLU A 58 -1.74 1.13 9.94
N HIS A 59 -1.84 0.40 8.82
CA HIS A 59 -1.15 0.79 7.59
C HIS A 59 -1.76 2.05 6.99
N ARG A 60 -3.08 2.17 7.03
CA ARG A 60 -3.73 3.39 6.56
C ARG A 60 -3.28 4.60 7.35
N ARG A 61 -3.13 4.44 8.66
CA ARG A 61 -2.69 5.54 9.53
C ARG A 61 -1.24 5.91 9.26
N ILE A 62 -0.38 4.93 9.04
CA ILE A 62 1.01 5.19 8.70
C ILE A 62 1.08 5.93 7.36
N PHE A 63 0.36 5.45 6.36
CA PHE A 63 0.36 6.08 5.03
C PHE A 63 -0.12 7.53 5.12
N ARG A 64 -1.15 7.78 5.91
CA ARG A 64 -1.68 9.14 6.10
C ARG A 64 -0.61 10.06 6.68
N GLN A 65 0.15 9.59 7.65
CA GLN A 65 1.20 10.41 8.25
C GLN A 65 2.35 10.64 7.28
N ILE A 66 2.71 9.63 6.49
CA ILE A 66 3.72 9.81 5.45
C ILE A 66 3.31 10.92 4.50
N ARG A 67 2.06 10.87 4.02
CA ARG A 67 1.57 11.88 3.10
C ARG A 67 1.59 13.26 3.72
N LYS A 68 1.13 13.39 4.95
CA LYS A 68 1.12 14.69 5.63
C LYS A 68 2.51 15.27 5.75
N LEU A 69 3.49 14.44 6.13
CA LEU A 69 4.86 14.90 6.28
C LEU A 69 5.42 15.34 4.94
N LEU A 70 5.27 14.52 3.91
CA LEU A 70 5.84 14.83 2.61
C LEU A 70 5.15 16.03 1.95
N ASP A 71 3.84 16.15 2.12
CA ASP A 71 3.12 17.32 1.61
C ASP A 71 3.54 18.60 2.32
N SER A 72 4.07 18.48 3.53
CA SER A 72 4.58 19.62 4.29
C SER A 72 6.07 19.84 4.08
N ALA A 73 6.66 19.15 3.10
CA ALA A 73 8.08 19.22 2.79
C ALA A 73 8.96 18.78 3.97
N LYS A 74 8.46 17.82 4.74
CA LYS A 74 9.20 17.23 5.86
C LYS A 74 9.57 15.80 5.52
N PRO A 75 10.71 15.31 6.01
CA PRO A 75 11.06 13.93 5.76
C PRO A 75 10.11 12.97 6.48
N ALA A 76 9.80 11.86 5.83
CA ALA A 76 9.00 10.79 6.41
C ALA A 76 9.91 9.59 6.57
N ASP A 77 10.30 9.29 7.79
CA ASP A 77 11.08 8.11 8.12
C ASP A 77 10.48 7.46 9.37
N VAL A 78 11.11 6.39 9.83
CA VAL A 78 10.58 5.65 10.97
C VAL A 78 10.40 6.56 12.20
N VAL A 79 11.36 7.46 12.43
CA VAL A 79 11.33 8.32 13.60
C VAL A 79 10.22 9.37 13.48
N THR A 80 10.18 10.08 12.35
CA THR A 80 9.20 11.16 12.17
C THR A 80 7.79 10.62 12.15
N VAL A 81 7.57 9.47 11.51
CA VAL A 81 6.25 8.85 11.46
C VAL A 81 5.84 8.35 12.84
N ALA A 82 6.75 7.73 13.58
CA ALA A 82 6.44 7.27 14.92
C ALA A 82 6.03 8.44 15.82
N GLU A 83 6.75 9.56 15.73
CA GLU A 83 6.40 10.76 16.50
C GLU A 83 5.03 11.30 16.09
N ALA A 84 4.75 11.31 14.79
CA ALA A 84 3.48 11.82 14.30
C ALA A 84 2.31 10.95 14.76
N LEU A 85 2.52 9.64 14.85
CA LEU A 85 1.47 8.73 15.32
C LEU A 85 1.19 8.87 16.81
N ASP A 86 2.18 9.28 17.57
CA ASP A 86 2.05 9.49 19.01
C ASP A 86 1.46 10.85 19.38
N ALA A 87 1.37 11.74 18.42
CA ALA A 87 0.90 13.11 18.68
C ALA A 87 -0.60 13.19 18.92
#